data_9b7bad780db0b1b17230004b3b061ffa
#
_entry.id   9b7bad780db0b1b17230004b3b061ffa
#
_cell.length_a   1.000
_cell.length_b   1.000
_cell.length_c   1.000
_cell.angle_alpha   90.00
_cell.angle_beta   90.00
_cell.angle_gamma   90.00
#
_symmetry.space_group_name_H-M   'P 1'
#
loop_
_entity.id
_entity.type
_entity.pdbx_description
1 polymer ?
#
loop_
_entity_poly.entity_id
_entity_poly.type
_entity_poly.pdbx_seq_one_letter_code
_entity_poly.pdbx_strand_id
1 'polypeptide(L)'
;YIYIVIMTKKLTPFLKPNEVLSETEVDYLKDKSDFKGIALLFHAWFVIGLSVLVYSLFPNIFTFLAAVLVIAGRQLGLAILMHEGAHGLITNNTKLNNHLSQWICAFPVWSDTYGYRHYHLAHHRNTQLEDDPDLSLSKPFPVEKKSMLRKVLRDIFGVSGLVQRYELIFKTVLKSDTKKNDGKKIRGVVSRITLYGILFSNLIILFTWGGLGQWWYWVAVGL
;
A
#
# COMPACT_ATOMS: atom_id res chain seq x y z
N TYR A 1 -0.60 31.01 24.72
CA TYR A 1 0.46 31.96 24.28
C TYR A 1 1.81 31.31 23.96
N ILE A 2 1.94 29.98 24.04
CA ILE A 2 3.21 29.27 23.79
C ILE A 2 3.27 28.66 22.36
N TYR A 3 2.17 28.63 21.63
CA TYR A 3 2.10 27.94 20.31
C TYR A 3 2.52 28.79 19.09
N ILE A 4 2.80 30.11 19.27
CA ILE A 4 3.08 31.01 18.13
C ILE A 4 4.58 31.22 17.86
N VAL A 5 5.47 30.80 18.75
CA VAL A 5 6.92 31.08 18.62
C VAL A 5 7.68 29.98 17.84
N ILE A 6 7.07 28.87 17.50
CA ILE A 6 7.79 27.71 16.88
C ILE A 6 7.81 27.76 15.34
N MET A 7 7.06 28.67 14.71
CA MET A 7 6.92 28.68 13.24
C MET A 7 7.98 29.46 12.44
N THR A 8 8.99 30.03 13.07
CA THR A 8 10.03 30.79 12.34
C THR A 8 11.46 30.30 12.54
N LYS A 9 11.66 29.19 13.23
CA LYS A 9 12.99 28.55 13.27
C LYS A 9 13.08 27.59 12.11
N LYS A 10 13.95 27.88 11.11
CA LYS A 10 14.44 26.85 10.19
C LYS A 10 14.74 25.62 11.04
N LEU A 11 13.97 24.53 10.80
CA LEU A 11 14.19 23.27 11.46
C LEU A 11 15.68 22.96 11.36
N THR A 12 16.29 22.62 12.48
CA THR A 12 17.67 22.13 12.54
C THR A 12 17.87 21.11 11.44
N PRO A 13 19.01 21.13 10.72
CA PRO A 13 19.27 20.15 9.68
C PRO A 13 19.08 18.75 10.29
N PHE A 14 18.38 17.88 9.55
CA PHE A 14 18.20 16.50 9.97
C PHE A 14 19.58 15.91 10.30
N LEU A 15 19.73 15.37 11.51
CA LEU A 15 20.93 14.66 11.90
C LEU A 15 21.13 13.47 10.95
N LYS A 16 22.34 13.34 10.44
CA LYS A 16 22.68 12.16 9.65
C LYS A 16 22.84 10.97 10.58
N PRO A 17 22.50 9.75 10.15
CA PRO A 17 22.69 8.56 11.00
C PRO A 17 24.06 8.47 11.63
N ASN A 18 25.12 8.81 10.91
CA ASN A 18 26.52 8.78 11.38
C ASN A 18 26.86 9.85 12.44
N GLU A 19 25.98 10.80 12.67
CA GLU A 19 26.13 11.81 13.75
C GLU A 19 25.59 11.31 15.10
N VAL A 20 24.79 10.22 15.07
CA VAL A 20 24.09 9.65 16.23
C VAL A 20 24.51 8.20 16.50
N LEU A 21 24.84 7.44 15.44
CA LEU A 21 25.17 6.03 15.47
C LEU A 21 26.61 5.79 14.99
N SER A 22 27.28 4.81 15.56
CA SER A 22 28.57 4.33 15.06
C SER A 22 28.41 3.68 13.67
N GLU A 23 29.48 3.58 12.90
CA GLU A 23 29.45 2.91 11.60
C GLU A 23 28.97 1.47 11.69
N THR A 24 29.40 0.74 12.73
CA THR A 24 28.97 -0.65 12.97
C THR A 24 27.48 -0.78 13.25
N GLU A 25 26.88 0.17 13.97
CA GLU A 25 25.44 0.20 14.20
C GLU A 25 24.67 0.55 12.92
N VAL A 26 25.17 1.49 12.13
CA VAL A 26 24.59 1.84 10.84
C VAL A 26 24.62 0.64 9.88
N ASP A 27 25.74 -0.08 9.81
CA ASP A 27 25.87 -1.26 8.95
C ASP A 27 24.96 -2.40 9.41
N TYR A 28 24.88 -2.63 10.71
CA TYR A 28 23.96 -3.62 11.30
C TYR A 28 22.48 -3.30 10.96
N LEU A 29 22.07 -2.03 11.04
CA LEU A 29 20.72 -1.60 10.73
C LEU A 29 20.40 -1.64 9.23
N LYS A 30 21.43 -1.57 8.37
CA LYS A 30 21.28 -1.68 6.91
C LYS A 30 21.33 -3.12 6.42
N ASP A 31 21.72 -4.08 7.26
CA ASP A 31 21.80 -5.49 6.87
C ASP A 31 20.42 -6.03 6.49
N LYS A 32 20.33 -6.63 5.33
CA LYS A 32 19.09 -7.18 4.75
C LYS A 32 19.25 -8.68 4.52
N SER A 33 18.20 -9.40 4.82
CA SER A 33 18.14 -10.84 4.59
C SER A 33 17.12 -11.17 3.51
N ASP A 34 17.57 -11.63 2.36
CA ASP A 34 16.72 -12.10 1.26
C ASP A 34 15.78 -13.21 1.73
N PHE A 35 16.28 -14.12 2.58
CA PHE A 35 15.48 -15.20 3.14
C PHE A 35 14.29 -14.66 3.96
N LYS A 36 14.54 -13.70 4.86
CA LYS A 36 13.47 -13.10 5.68
C LYS A 36 12.44 -12.37 4.81
N GLY A 37 12.90 -11.60 3.84
CA GLY A 37 12.00 -10.88 2.93
C GLY A 37 11.12 -11.82 2.12
N ILE A 38 11.69 -12.88 1.54
CA ILE A 38 10.93 -13.88 0.77
C ILE A 38 10.01 -14.69 1.70
N ALA A 39 10.46 -15.04 2.91
CA ALA A 39 9.64 -15.77 3.88
C ALA A 39 8.40 -14.96 4.31
N LEU A 40 8.51 -13.63 4.45
CA LEU A 40 7.37 -12.77 4.76
C LEU A 40 6.36 -12.72 3.61
N LEU A 41 6.82 -12.69 2.36
CA LEU A 41 5.95 -12.80 1.17
C LEU A 41 5.19 -14.13 1.15
N PHE A 42 5.95 -15.22 1.32
CA PHE A 42 5.36 -16.56 1.38
C PHE A 42 4.34 -16.66 2.51
N HIS A 43 4.69 -16.19 3.71
CA HIS A 43 3.79 -16.21 4.86
C HIS A 43 2.48 -15.45 4.57
N ALA A 44 2.54 -14.27 3.96
CA ALA A 44 1.35 -13.49 3.66
C ALA A 44 0.39 -14.28 2.74
N TRP A 45 0.90 -14.86 1.65
CA TRP A 45 0.11 -15.65 0.70
C TRP A 45 -0.32 -17.00 1.27
N PHE A 46 0.52 -17.64 2.08
CA PHE A 46 0.19 -18.90 2.77
C PHE A 46 -1.02 -18.71 3.69
N VAL A 47 -1.03 -17.64 4.50
CA VAL A 47 -2.16 -17.35 5.39
C VAL A 47 -3.44 -17.03 4.62
N ILE A 48 -3.34 -16.31 3.48
CA ILE A 48 -4.48 -16.11 2.58
C ILE A 48 -5.00 -17.45 2.07
N GLY A 49 -4.13 -18.30 1.52
CA GLY A 49 -4.51 -19.63 1.01
C GLY A 49 -5.10 -20.53 2.09
N LEU A 50 -4.51 -20.51 3.29
CA LEU A 50 -5.03 -21.29 4.43
C LEU A 50 -6.44 -20.81 4.84
N SER A 51 -6.69 -19.50 4.84
CA SER A 51 -8.01 -18.95 5.16
C SER A 51 -9.07 -19.39 4.17
N VAL A 52 -8.72 -19.39 2.86
CA VAL A 52 -9.60 -19.89 1.80
C VAL A 52 -9.85 -21.39 1.96
N LEU A 53 -8.82 -22.17 2.27
CA LEU A 53 -8.92 -23.61 2.49
C LEU A 53 -9.82 -23.96 3.68
N VAL A 54 -9.63 -23.27 4.83
CA VAL A 54 -10.45 -23.49 6.02
C VAL A 54 -11.92 -23.22 5.74
N TYR A 55 -12.23 -22.13 5.05
CA TYR A 55 -13.61 -21.88 4.64
C TYR A 55 -14.14 -22.93 3.67
N SER A 56 -13.33 -23.38 2.73
CA SER A 56 -13.74 -24.41 1.75
C SER A 56 -14.07 -25.76 2.39
N LEU A 57 -13.33 -26.10 3.47
CA LEU A 57 -13.55 -27.37 4.19
C LEU A 57 -14.71 -27.29 5.22
N PHE A 58 -14.93 -26.10 5.76
CA PHE A 58 -15.94 -25.87 6.80
C PHE A 58 -16.82 -24.65 6.46
N PRO A 59 -17.64 -24.69 5.38
CA PRO A 59 -18.38 -23.53 4.88
C PRO A 59 -19.53 -23.18 5.82
N ASN A 60 -19.36 -22.10 6.59
CA ASN A 60 -20.39 -21.49 7.43
C ASN A 60 -20.09 -20.01 7.62
N ILE A 61 -21.04 -19.27 8.21
CA ILE A 61 -20.92 -17.81 8.37
C ILE A 61 -19.72 -17.40 9.24
N PHE A 62 -19.35 -18.17 10.24
CA PHE A 62 -18.24 -17.83 11.13
C PHE A 62 -16.89 -17.99 10.42
N THR A 63 -16.70 -19.10 9.71
CA THR A 63 -15.47 -19.32 8.90
C THR A 63 -15.38 -18.35 7.74
N PHE A 64 -16.51 -17.96 7.14
CA PHE A 64 -16.55 -16.91 6.12
C PHE A 64 -16.08 -15.56 6.69
N LEU A 65 -16.67 -15.10 7.77
CA LEU A 65 -16.29 -13.82 8.39
C LEU A 65 -14.84 -13.83 8.88
N ALA A 66 -14.39 -14.93 9.49
CA ALA A 66 -13.01 -15.09 9.90
C ALA A 66 -12.06 -15.02 8.69
N ALA A 67 -12.38 -15.71 7.59
CA ALA A 67 -11.57 -15.66 6.38
C ALA A 67 -11.52 -14.25 5.78
N VAL A 68 -12.64 -13.52 5.69
CA VAL A 68 -12.69 -12.13 5.22
C VAL A 68 -11.77 -11.24 6.07
N LEU A 69 -11.87 -11.31 7.40
CA LEU A 69 -11.03 -10.50 8.30
C LEU A 69 -9.54 -10.82 8.16
N VAL A 70 -9.19 -12.11 8.12
CA VAL A 70 -7.78 -12.52 7.97
C VAL A 70 -7.22 -12.12 6.61
N ILE A 71 -7.97 -12.31 5.53
CA ILE A 71 -7.56 -11.91 4.18
C ILE A 71 -7.39 -10.39 4.09
N ALA A 72 -8.33 -9.60 4.61
CA ALA A 72 -8.21 -8.14 4.65
C ALA A 72 -6.95 -7.69 5.40
N GLY A 73 -6.66 -8.29 6.56
CA GLY A 73 -5.43 -8.04 7.31
C GLY A 73 -4.16 -8.44 6.54
N ARG A 74 -4.20 -9.51 5.75
CA ARG A 74 -3.06 -9.93 4.90
C ARG A 74 -2.89 -9.06 3.67
N GLN A 75 -3.94 -8.50 3.12
CA GLN A 75 -3.85 -7.51 2.04
C GLN A 75 -3.19 -6.21 2.53
N LEU A 76 -3.53 -5.74 3.73
CA LEU A 76 -2.76 -4.68 4.38
C LEU A 76 -1.29 -5.09 4.56
N GLY A 77 -1.02 -6.34 4.95
CA GLY A 77 0.33 -6.90 5.04
C GLY A 77 1.08 -6.86 3.70
N LEU A 78 0.41 -7.17 2.58
CA LEU A 78 1.00 -7.04 1.24
C LEU A 78 1.28 -5.57 0.87
N ALA A 79 0.41 -4.64 1.28
CA ALA A 79 0.67 -3.21 1.09
C ALA A 79 1.87 -2.72 1.91
N ILE A 80 2.06 -3.23 3.14
CA ILE A 80 3.25 -2.97 3.95
C ILE A 80 4.50 -3.58 3.29
N LEU A 81 4.43 -4.80 2.77
CA LEU A 81 5.57 -5.41 2.04
C LEU A 81 5.88 -4.66 0.74
N MET A 82 4.88 -4.12 0.06
CA MET A 82 5.09 -3.20 -1.06
C MET A 82 5.83 -1.94 -0.62
N HIS A 83 5.48 -1.37 0.53
CA HIS A 83 6.17 -0.23 1.14
C HIS A 83 7.65 -0.57 1.40
N GLU A 84 7.94 -1.72 2.02
CA GLU A 84 9.32 -2.20 2.21
C GLU A 84 10.05 -2.38 0.86
N GLY A 85 9.36 -2.91 -0.14
CA GLY A 85 9.88 -3.00 -1.51
C GLY A 85 10.14 -1.64 -2.17
N ALA A 86 9.37 -0.62 -1.83
CA ALA A 86 9.62 0.76 -2.27
C ALA A 86 10.94 1.30 -1.69
N HIS A 87 11.31 0.89 -0.47
CA HIS A 87 12.60 1.18 0.14
C HIS A 87 13.73 0.24 -0.33
N GLY A 88 13.41 -0.82 -1.09
CA GLY A 88 14.40 -1.81 -1.53
C GLY A 88 14.78 -2.82 -0.46
N LEU A 89 13.88 -3.11 0.49
CA LEU A 89 14.17 -3.89 1.69
C LEU A 89 13.71 -5.37 1.63
N ILE A 90 13.04 -5.80 0.55
CA ILE A 90 12.61 -7.21 0.43
C ILE A 90 13.81 -8.11 0.13
N THR A 91 14.67 -7.70 -0.84
CA THR A 91 15.89 -8.45 -1.19
C THR A 91 17.05 -7.51 -1.53
N ASN A 92 18.29 -8.04 -1.43
CA ASN A 92 19.50 -7.32 -1.80
C ASN A 92 19.58 -7.06 -3.33
N ASN A 93 19.07 -7.99 -4.13
CA ASN A 93 18.99 -7.80 -5.56
C ASN A 93 17.86 -6.83 -5.92
N THR A 94 18.24 -5.64 -6.40
CA THR A 94 17.28 -4.56 -6.73
C THR A 94 16.24 -4.96 -7.78
N LYS A 95 16.63 -5.75 -8.78
CA LYS A 95 15.67 -6.21 -9.81
C LYS A 95 14.66 -7.16 -9.21
N LEU A 96 15.12 -8.15 -8.44
CA LEU A 96 14.27 -9.10 -7.75
C LEU A 96 13.34 -8.39 -6.76
N ASN A 97 13.87 -7.49 -5.93
CA ASN A 97 13.10 -6.65 -5.02
C ASN A 97 11.94 -5.94 -5.75
N ASN A 98 12.25 -5.30 -6.87
CA ASN A 98 11.27 -4.55 -7.64
C ASN A 98 10.19 -5.47 -8.25
N HIS A 99 10.57 -6.63 -8.77
CA HIS A 99 9.62 -7.59 -9.33
C HIS A 99 8.71 -8.19 -8.24
N LEU A 100 9.28 -8.63 -7.11
CA LEU A 100 8.50 -9.17 -6.00
C LEU A 100 7.54 -8.14 -5.43
N SER A 101 8.04 -6.92 -5.18
CA SER A 101 7.21 -5.83 -4.68
C SER A 101 6.07 -5.48 -5.64
N GLN A 102 6.34 -5.42 -6.94
CA GLN A 102 5.34 -5.03 -7.94
C GLN A 102 4.29 -6.11 -8.16
N TRP A 103 4.72 -7.36 -8.45
CA TRP A 103 3.82 -8.42 -8.90
C TRP A 103 3.18 -9.21 -7.76
N ILE A 104 3.91 -9.39 -6.67
CA ILE A 104 3.46 -10.24 -5.55
C ILE A 104 2.79 -9.42 -4.45
N CYS A 105 3.15 -8.13 -4.32
CA CYS A 105 2.59 -7.26 -3.29
C CYS A 105 1.63 -6.22 -3.86
N ALA A 106 2.10 -5.35 -4.77
CA ALA A 106 1.37 -4.16 -5.19
C ALA A 106 0.15 -4.48 -6.08
N PHE A 107 0.35 -5.19 -7.16
CA PHE A 107 -0.71 -5.47 -8.13
C PHE A 107 -1.90 -6.22 -7.53
N PRO A 108 -1.72 -7.25 -6.67
CA PRO A 108 -2.84 -7.91 -6.01
C PRO A 108 -3.71 -6.99 -5.14
N VAL A 109 -3.15 -5.92 -4.61
CA VAL A 109 -3.86 -4.93 -3.77
C VAL A 109 -4.18 -3.64 -4.53
N TRP A 110 -4.19 -3.68 -5.86
CA TRP A 110 -4.54 -2.56 -6.74
C TRP A 110 -3.63 -1.34 -6.59
N SER A 111 -2.35 -1.56 -6.33
CA SER A 111 -1.34 -0.54 -6.14
C SER A 111 -0.19 -0.67 -7.15
N ASP A 112 0.76 0.26 -7.09
CA ASP A 112 1.95 0.32 -7.95
C ASP A 112 3.17 0.73 -7.12
N THR A 113 4.14 -0.15 -6.99
CA THR A 113 5.36 0.08 -6.21
C THR A 113 6.16 1.28 -6.72
N TYR A 114 6.24 1.48 -8.03
CA TYR A 114 7.06 2.57 -8.58
C TYR A 114 6.43 3.93 -8.36
N GLY A 115 5.13 4.04 -8.60
CA GLY A 115 4.36 5.24 -8.31
C GLY A 115 4.35 5.56 -6.82
N TYR A 116 4.12 4.53 -5.99
CA TYR A 116 4.15 4.65 -4.54
C TYR A 116 5.54 5.10 -4.03
N ARG A 117 6.62 4.47 -4.49
CA ARG A 117 8.00 4.85 -4.13
C ARG A 117 8.27 6.33 -4.35
N HIS A 118 7.89 6.85 -5.52
CA HIS A 118 8.12 8.25 -5.84
C HIS A 118 7.37 9.19 -4.89
N TYR A 119 6.12 8.88 -4.62
CA TYR A 119 5.26 9.60 -3.69
C TYR A 119 5.79 9.52 -2.25
N HIS A 120 6.09 8.32 -1.79
CA HIS A 120 6.48 8.01 -0.43
C HIS A 120 7.85 8.59 -0.04
N LEU A 121 8.84 8.53 -0.94
CA LEU A 121 10.13 9.17 -0.72
C LEU A 121 10.03 10.70 -0.72
N ALA A 122 9.05 11.28 -1.41
CA ALA A 122 8.76 12.71 -1.27
C ALA A 122 8.17 13.04 0.10
N HIS A 123 7.28 12.18 0.64
CA HIS A 123 6.78 12.28 2.00
C HIS A 123 7.93 12.24 3.03
N HIS A 124 8.81 11.24 2.96
CA HIS A 124 9.96 11.16 3.86
C HIS A 124 10.84 12.41 3.89
N ARG A 125 11.03 13.03 2.72
CA ARG A 125 11.83 14.26 2.61
C ARG A 125 11.15 15.51 3.18
N ASN A 126 9.83 15.54 3.12
CA ASN A 126 9.03 16.73 3.43
C ASN A 126 8.04 16.49 4.57
N THR A 127 8.26 15.47 5.41
CA THR A 127 7.32 15.08 6.47
C THR A 127 6.83 16.28 7.28
N GLN A 128 5.52 16.50 7.29
CA GLN A 128 4.81 17.60 7.96
C GLN A 128 5.14 19.02 7.44
N LEU A 129 5.88 19.14 6.34
CA LEU A 129 6.07 20.43 5.64
C LEU A 129 4.94 20.68 4.64
N GLU A 130 4.84 21.92 4.11
CA GLU A 130 3.80 22.29 3.13
C GLU A 130 3.82 21.43 1.86
N ASP A 131 5.01 20.96 1.45
CA ASP A 131 5.21 20.09 0.30
C ASP A 131 5.06 18.59 0.60
N ASP A 132 4.70 18.22 1.84
CA ASP A 132 4.45 16.84 2.21
C ASP A 132 3.21 16.31 1.47
N PRO A 133 3.37 15.28 0.63
CA PRO A 133 2.24 14.67 -0.06
C PRO A 133 1.17 14.09 0.87
N ASP A 134 1.53 13.68 2.08
CA ASP A 134 0.61 13.11 3.07
C ASP A 134 -0.04 14.14 4.00
N LEU A 135 0.32 15.41 3.87
CA LEU A 135 -0.27 16.46 4.70
C LEU A 135 -1.80 16.51 4.60
N SER A 136 -2.35 16.17 3.44
CA SER A 136 -3.80 16.10 3.23
C SER A 136 -4.49 15.00 4.07
N LEU A 137 -3.76 13.99 4.52
CA LEU A 137 -4.27 12.89 5.35
C LEU A 137 -4.32 13.29 6.83
N SER A 138 -3.36 14.08 7.29
CA SER A 138 -3.24 14.51 8.69
C SER A 138 -3.92 15.86 8.97
N LYS A 139 -3.89 16.79 8.02
CA LYS A 139 -4.42 18.15 8.14
C LYS A 139 -5.89 18.26 8.61
N PRO A 140 -6.80 17.33 8.23
CA PRO A 140 -8.19 17.39 8.70
C PRO A 140 -8.37 17.10 10.18
N PHE A 141 -7.38 16.50 10.86
CA PHE A 141 -7.50 16.11 12.26
C PHE A 141 -7.19 17.26 13.23
N PRO A 142 -7.90 17.33 14.37
CA PRO A 142 -8.94 16.42 14.86
C PRO A 142 -10.26 16.59 14.12
N VAL A 143 -10.98 15.48 13.88
CA VAL A 143 -12.30 15.46 13.26
C VAL A 143 -13.40 15.15 14.28
N GLU A 144 -14.64 15.55 13.98
CA GLU A 144 -15.80 15.21 14.82
C GLU A 144 -16.06 13.71 14.84
N LYS A 145 -16.57 13.20 15.99
CA LYS A 145 -16.91 11.76 16.17
C LYS A 145 -17.85 11.24 15.07
N LYS A 146 -18.84 12.05 14.64
CA LYS A 146 -19.77 11.69 13.54
C LYS A 146 -19.04 11.52 12.20
N SER A 147 -18.06 12.36 11.92
CA SER A 147 -17.26 12.27 10.71
C SER A 147 -16.38 11.02 10.71
N MET A 148 -15.75 10.71 11.85
CA MET A 148 -14.98 9.49 12.04
C MET A 148 -15.86 8.24 11.87
N LEU A 149 -17.02 8.20 12.52
CA LEU A 149 -17.95 7.07 12.40
C LEU A 149 -18.39 6.83 10.95
N ARG A 150 -18.75 7.90 10.22
CA ARG A 150 -19.09 7.78 8.79
C ARG A 150 -17.93 7.22 7.96
N LYS A 151 -16.70 7.63 8.26
CA LYS A 151 -15.50 7.08 7.59
C LYS A 151 -15.36 5.60 7.88
N VAL A 152 -15.39 5.22 9.15
CA VAL A 152 -15.27 3.82 9.59
C VAL A 152 -16.34 2.93 8.94
N LEU A 153 -17.60 3.39 8.92
CA LEU A 153 -18.68 2.63 8.27
C LEU A 153 -18.45 2.47 6.76
N ARG A 154 -18.03 3.52 6.05
CA ARG A 154 -17.70 3.41 4.61
C ARG A 154 -16.56 2.43 4.35
N ASP A 155 -15.57 2.41 5.25
CA ASP A 155 -14.43 1.49 5.14
C ASP A 155 -14.88 0.04 5.42
N ILE A 156 -15.64 -0.21 6.48
CA ILE A 156 -16.18 -1.53 6.83
C ILE A 156 -17.09 -2.11 5.72
N PHE A 157 -17.91 -1.27 5.09
CA PHE A 157 -18.79 -1.71 4.00
C PHE A 157 -18.12 -1.70 2.62
N GLY A 158 -16.81 -1.50 2.54
CA GLY A 158 -16.03 -1.54 1.29
C GLY A 158 -16.27 -0.36 0.34
N VAL A 159 -17.10 0.62 0.72
CA VAL A 159 -17.45 1.77 -0.13
C VAL A 159 -16.20 2.57 -0.50
N SER A 160 -15.31 2.81 0.45
CA SER A 160 -14.05 3.53 0.18
C SER A 160 -13.16 2.77 -0.81
N GLY A 161 -13.05 1.46 -0.67
CA GLY A 161 -12.28 0.61 -1.58
C GLY A 161 -12.83 0.60 -3.00
N LEU A 162 -14.15 0.49 -3.15
CA LEU A 162 -14.82 0.54 -4.47
C LEU A 162 -14.62 1.89 -5.15
N VAL A 163 -14.79 3.00 -4.41
CA VAL A 163 -14.57 4.36 -4.95
C VAL A 163 -13.12 4.53 -5.40
N GLN A 164 -12.14 4.10 -4.61
CA GLN A 164 -10.73 4.19 -4.96
C GLN A 164 -10.39 3.41 -6.23
N ARG A 165 -10.91 2.19 -6.40
CA ARG A 165 -10.70 1.39 -7.61
C ARG A 165 -11.37 2.00 -8.83
N TYR A 166 -12.62 2.46 -8.68
CA TYR A 166 -13.31 3.19 -9.73
C TYR A 166 -12.50 4.41 -10.17
N GLU A 167 -12.05 5.23 -9.24
CA GLU A 167 -11.24 6.40 -9.55
C GLU A 167 -9.90 6.03 -10.21
N LEU A 168 -9.24 4.96 -9.76
CA LEU A 168 -8.00 4.48 -10.36
C LEU A 168 -8.20 4.13 -11.83
N ILE A 169 -9.21 3.32 -12.14
CA ILE A 169 -9.52 2.88 -13.50
C ILE A 169 -9.94 4.07 -14.35
N PHE A 170 -10.93 4.82 -13.89
CA PHE A 170 -11.54 5.92 -14.65
C PHE A 170 -10.54 7.05 -14.92
N LYS A 171 -9.78 7.48 -13.92
CA LYS A 171 -8.75 8.52 -14.08
C LYS A 171 -7.62 8.07 -15.01
N THR A 172 -7.25 6.78 -14.96
CA THR A 172 -6.20 6.24 -15.83
C THR A 172 -6.65 6.15 -17.29
N VAL A 173 -7.92 5.78 -17.54
CA VAL A 173 -8.47 5.66 -18.90
C VAL A 173 -8.73 7.02 -19.50
N LEU A 174 -9.37 7.95 -18.76
CA LEU A 174 -9.81 9.25 -19.30
C LEU A 174 -8.72 10.30 -19.37
N LYS A 175 -7.78 10.35 -18.41
CA LYS A 175 -6.75 11.40 -18.35
C LYS A 175 -5.56 11.17 -19.28
N SER A 176 -5.56 10.10 -20.04
CA SER A 176 -4.51 9.81 -21.02
C SER A 176 -4.39 10.84 -22.16
N ASP A 177 -5.42 11.65 -22.39
CA ASP A 177 -5.49 12.57 -23.52
C ASP A 177 -5.36 14.06 -23.18
N THR A 178 -5.24 14.43 -21.90
CA THR A 178 -5.00 15.82 -21.55
C THR A 178 -3.51 16.15 -21.64
N LYS A 179 -3.18 16.88 -22.72
CA LYS A 179 -1.87 17.46 -23.03
C LYS A 179 -1.16 18.03 -21.80
N LYS A 180 0.18 17.83 -21.81
CA LYS A 180 1.17 18.63 -21.10
C LYS A 180 0.74 20.12 -21.06
N ASN A 181 0.21 20.57 -19.96
CA ASN A 181 0.27 21.98 -19.62
C ASN A 181 0.45 22.07 -18.11
N ASP A 182 1.47 22.82 -17.75
CA ASP A 182 1.91 23.21 -16.42
C ASP A 182 2.54 22.11 -15.57
N GLY A 183 3.85 22.29 -15.35
CA GLY A 183 4.78 21.49 -14.56
C GLY A 183 4.40 21.01 -13.17
N LYS A 184 3.10 21.05 -12.81
CA LYS A 184 2.55 20.36 -11.64
C LYS A 184 2.31 18.91 -12.01
N LYS A 185 3.29 18.07 -11.70
CA LYS A 185 3.17 16.61 -11.76
C LYS A 185 1.85 16.17 -11.14
N ILE A 186 0.93 15.68 -11.98
CA ILE A 186 -0.33 15.08 -11.53
C ILE A 186 0.03 13.87 -10.70
N ARG A 187 -0.18 13.96 -9.39
CA ARG A 187 -0.01 12.84 -8.45
C ARG A 187 -0.97 11.72 -8.86
N GLY A 188 -0.46 10.52 -9.02
CA GLY A 188 -1.26 9.30 -8.98
C GLY A 188 -1.94 8.87 -10.28
N VAL A 189 -1.53 9.35 -11.44
CA VAL A 189 -1.94 8.71 -12.69
C VAL A 189 -1.06 7.47 -12.89
N VAL A 190 -1.62 6.32 -12.57
CA VAL A 190 -1.04 5.02 -12.92
C VAL A 190 -0.93 4.95 -14.44
N SER A 191 0.22 4.53 -14.97
CA SER A 191 0.36 4.37 -16.41
C SER A 191 -0.61 3.30 -16.94
N ARG A 192 -1.01 3.37 -18.21
CA ARG A 192 -1.85 2.32 -18.81
C ARG A 192 -1.21 0.94 -18.69
N ILE A 193 0.11 0.87 -18.82
CA ILE A 193 0.86 -0.39 -18.69
C ILE A 193 0.72 -0.95 -17.26
N THR A 194 0.85 -0.10 -16.25
CA THR A 194 0.65 -0.49 -14.85
C THR A 194 -0.78 -0.92 -14.58
N LEU A 195 -1.78 -0.20 -15.12
CA LEU A 195 -3.19 -0.61 -15.01
C LEU A 195 -3.43 -2.00 -15.63
N TYR A 196 -2.87 -2.26 -16.81
CA TYR A 196 -2.96 -3.58 -17.43
C TYR A 196 -2.28 -4.66 -16.57
N GLY A 197 -1.15 -4.36 -15.95
CA GLY A 197 -0.48 -5.26 -15.00
C GLY A 197 -1.36 -5.56 -13.77
N ILE A 198 -1.99 -4.54 -13.19
CA ILE A 198 -2.94 -4.69 -12.09
C ILE A 198 -4.12 -5.58 -12.50
N LEU A 199 -4.77 -5.27 -13.61
CA LEU A 199 -5.91 -6.03 -14.12
C LEU A 199 -5.53 -7.48 -14.42
N PHE A 200 -4.40 -7.70 -15.09
CA PHE A 200 -3.90 -9.03 -15.41
C PHE A 200 -3.61 -9.86 -14.16
N SER A 201 -2.91 -9.30 -13.18
CA SER A 201 -2.63 -9.97 -11.90
C SER A 201 -3.92 -10.34 -11.17
N ASN A 202 -4.87 -9.42 -11.11
CA ASN A 202 -6.16 -9.67 -10.44
C ASN A 202 -7.04 -10.66 -11.21
N LEU A 203 -6.97 -10.69 -12.54
CA LEU A 203 -7.64 -11.72 -13.34
C LEU A 203 -7.05 -13.13 -13.08
N ILE A 204 -5.73 -13.25 -12.98
CA ILE A 204 -5.08 -14.53 -12.61
C ILE A 204 -5.61 -14.99 -11.24
N ILE A 205 -5.62 -14.13 -10.25
CA ILE A 205 -6.15 -14.43 -8.91
C ILE A 205 -7.62 -14.85 -9.01
N LEU A 206 -8.44 -14.09 -9.75
CA LEU A 206 -9.85 -14.40 -9.97
C LEU A 206 -10.04 -15.80 -10.55
N PHE A 207 -9.37 -16.09 -11.65
CA PHE A 207 -9.51 -17.41 -12.30
C PHE A 207 -8.95 -18.54 -11.45
N THR A 208 -7.87 -18.32 -10.70
CA THR A 208 -7.32 -19.34 -9.80
C THR A 208 -8.31 -19.66 -8.69
N TRP A 209 -8.79 -18.68 -7.94
CA TRP A 209 -9.75 -18.92 -6.86
C TRP A 209 -11.12 -19.32 -7.39
N GLY A 210 -11.58 -18.72 -8.48
CA GLY A 210 -12.83 -19.08 -9.12
C GLY A 210 -12.86 -20.51 -9.65
N GLY A 211 -11.75 -20.98 -10.26
CA GLY A 211 -11.58 -22.37 -10.67
C GLY A 211 -11.65 -23.35 -9.50
N LEU A 212 -11.34 -22.91 -8.29
CA LEU A 212 -11.52 -23.64 -7.03
C LEU A 212 -12.89 -23.38 -6.37
N GLY A 213 -13.82 -22.70 -7.04
CA GLY A 213 -15.14 -22.36 -6.49
C GLY A 213 -15.13 -21.20 -5.48
N GLN A 214 -14.01 -20.49 -5.35
CA GLN A 214 -13.81 -19.46 -4.31
C GLN A 214 -13.96 -18.02 -4.85
N TRP A 215 -15.01 -17.76 -5.63
CA TRP A 215 -15.32 -16.44 -6.19
C TRP A 215 -15.52 -15.35 -5.14
N TRP A 216 -15.97 -15.70 -3.94
CA TRP A 216 -16.17 -14.79 -2.80
C TRP A 216 -14.90 -14.08 -2.34
N TYR A 217 -13.72 -14.60 -2.68
CA TYR A 217 -12.44 -13.95 -2.37
C TYR A 217 -12.43 -12.47 -2.77
N TRP A 218 -13.10 -12.13 -3.87
CA TRP A 218 -13.21 -10.76 -4.35
C TRP A 218 -14.01 -9.84 -3.44
N VAL A 219 -14.92 -10.36 -2.65
CA VAL A 219 -15.64 -9.59 -1.62
C VAL A 219 -14.65 -9.16 -0.54
N ALA A 220 -13.78 -10.06 -0.10
CA ALA A 220 -12.73 -9.77 0.86
C ALA A 220 -11.69 -8.76 0.32
N VAL A 221 -11.38 -8.80 -0.97
CA VAL A 221 -10.48 -7.84 -1.63
C VAL A 221 -11.11 -6.44 -1.73
N GLY A 222 -12.44 -6.35 -1.67
CA GLY A 222 -13.19 -5.10 -1.74
C GLY A 222 -13.18 -4.30 -0.43
N LEU A 223 -12.95 -4.97 0.66
CA LEU A 223 -12.96 -4.39 2.01
C LEU A 223 -11.57 -3.87 2.38
#